data_1fddd2273db50e2aef24704b64aeac20
#
_entry.id   1fddd2273db50e2aef24704b64aeac20
#
_cell.length_a   1.000
_cell.length_b   1.000
_cell.length_c   1.000
_cell.angle_alpha   90.00
_cell.angle_beta   90.00
_cell.angle_gamma   90.00
#
_symmetry.space_group_name_H-M   'P 1'
#
loop_
_entity.id
_entity.type
_entity.pdbx_description
1 polymer ?
#
loop_
_entity_poly.entity_id
_entity_poly.type
_entity_poly.pdbx_seq_one_letter_code
_entity_poly.pdbx_strand_id
1 'polypeptide(L)'
;MALPHARSGEVVSILPLGERLAEAATSAIIKAAQLEVIRVVLPAGKELRQHDTPGEITVQCIEGEVEFHAGTAARLLQAGDFLHLEPRAEHSLRALKDASLLVTICLQAG
;
A
#
# COMPACT_ATOMS: atom_id res chain seq x y z
N MET A 1 -19.77 0.12 2.84
CA MET A 1 -19.77 -1.36 2.88
C MET A 1 -18.34 -1.85 2.68
N ALA A 2 -17.89 -2.70 3.59
CA ALA A 2 -16.56 -3.29 3.44
C ALA A 2 -16.57 -4.30 2.29
N LEU A 3 -15.56 -4.22 1.42
CA LEU A 3 -15.41 -5.21 0.35
C LEU A 3 -14.99 -6.55 0.96
N PRO A 4 -15.56 -7.66 0.49
CA PRO A 4 -15.13 -8.97 0.99
C PRO A 4 -13.69 -9.24 0.56
N HIS A 5 -12.96 -9.94 1.43
CA HIS A 5 -11.61 -10.36 1.10
C HIS A 5 -11.65 -11.48 0.07
N ALA A 6 -10.65 -11.53 -0.79
CA ALA A 6 -10.54 -12.59 -1.78
C ALA A 6 -10.23 -13.92 -1.09
N ARG A 7 -10.85 -14.99 -1.58
CA ARG A 7 -10.61 -16.35 -1.12
C ARG A 7 -9.47 -16.97 -1.93
N SER A 8 -8.92 -18.06 -1.40
CA SER A 8 -7.86 -18.77 -2.10
C SER A 8 -8.28 -19.10 -3.55
N GLY A 9 -7.45 -18.70 -4.48
CA GLY A 9 -7.67 -18.92 -5.90
C GLY A 9 -8.54 -17.90 -6.62
N GLU A 10 -9.17 -16.98 -5.89
CA GLU A 10 -9.95 -15.94 -6.53
C GLU A 10 -9.05 -14.88 -7.17
N VAL A 11 -9.46 -14.40 -8.34
CA VAL A 11 -8.75 -13.35 -9.05
C VAL A 11 -9.28 -11.99 -8.61
N VAL A 12 -8.37 -11.09 -8.27
CA VAL A 12 -8.69 -9.72 -7.89
C VAL A 12 -7.99 -8.76 -8.84
N SER A 13 -8.72 -7.78 -9.36
CA SER A 13 -8.13 -6.74 -10.20
C SER A 13 -7.44 -5.70 -9.34
N ILE A 14 -6.21 -5.35 -9.71
CA ILE A 14 -5.47 -4.25 -9.08
C ILE A 14 -5.24 -3.10 -10.06
N LEU A 15 -6.06 -3.01 -11.09
CA LEU A 15 -5.97 -1.92 -12.05
C LEU A 15 -6.14 -0.56 -11.36
N PRO A 16 -5.58 0.50 -11.93
CA PRO A 16 -5.79 1.85 -11.41
C PRO A 16 -7.27 2.17 -11.26
N LEU A 17 -7.61 2.90 -10.21
CA LEU A 17 -8.98 3.31 -9.94
C LEU A 17 -9.42 4.47 -10.84
N GLY A 18 -8.45 5.29 -11.29
CA GLY A 18 -8.75 6.43 -12.14
C GLY A 18 -9.72 7.39 -11.46
N GLU A 19 -10.79 7.74 -12.16
CA GLU A 19 -11.79 8.69 -11.65
C GLU A 19 -12.48 8.21 -10.39
N ARG A 20 -12.52 6.91 -10.12
CA ARG A 20 -13.15 6.35 -8.93
C ARG A 20 -12.30 6.50 -7.67
N LEU A 21 -11.05 6.94 -7.81
CA LEU A 21 -10.13 7.02 -6.67
C LEU A 21 -10.66 7.96 -5.59
N ALA A 22 -11.24 9.10 -5.98
CA ALA A 22 -11.74 10.08 -5.02
C ALA A 22 -12.84 9.53 -4.12
N GLU A 23 -13.57 8.52 -4.57
CA GLU A 23 -14.66 7.90 -3.82
C GLU A 23 -14.27 6.57 -3.17
N ALA A 24 -13.07 6.10 -3.46
CA ALA A 24 -12.60 4.81 -2.94
C ALA A 24 -12.00 4.98 -1.56
N ALA A 25 -12.03 3.92 -0.80
CA ALA A 25 -11.40 3.85 0.53
C ALA A 25 -10.30 2.80 0.53
N THR A 26 -9.29 3.01 1.38
CA THR A 26 -8.30 1.99 1.66
C THR A 26 -9.00 0.74 2.17
N SER A 27 -8.64 -0.41 1.63
CA SER A 27 -9.27 -1.68 2.00
C SER A 27 -8.30 -2.84 1.89
N ALA A 28 -8.48 -3.83 2.77
CA ALA A 28 -7.74 -5.08 2.66
C ALA A 28 -8.36 -5.93 1.56
N ILE A 29 -7.52 -6.36 0.61
CA ILE A 29 -7.94 -7.23 -0.48
C ILE A 29 -7.83 -8.68 -0.05
N ILE A 30 -6.76 -9.01 0.67
CA ILE A 30 -6.48 -10.34 1.17
C ILE A 30 -6.14 -10.25 2.65
N LYS A 31 -6.77 -11.13 3.44
CA LYS A 31 -6.41 -11.33 4.85
C LYS A 31 -6.24 -12.82 5.06
N ALA A 32 -5.00 -13.26 5.11
CA ALA A 32 -4.66 -14.67 5.23
C ALA A 32 -3.81 -14.90 6.49
N ALA A 33 -3.42 -16.15 6.73
CA ALA A 33 -2.67 -16.50 7.94
C ALA A 33 -1.27 -15.89 7.97
N GLN A 34 -0.62 -15.77 6.81
CA GLN A 34 0.77 -15.34 6.72
C GLN A 34 0.96 -14.01 6.03
N LEU A 35 -0.06 -13.51 5.36
CA LEU A 35 0.06 -12.23 4.68
C LEU A 35 -1.27 -11.49 4.61
N GLU A 36 -1.13 -10.18 4.48
CA GLU A 36 -2.26 -9.29 4.24
C GLU A 36 -1.90 -8.40 3.05
N VAL A 37 -2.84 -8.18 2.16
CA VAL A 37 -2.65 -7.29 1.02
C VAL A 37 -3.68 -6.17 1.09
N ILE A 38 -3.22 -4.94 1.08
CA ILE A 38 -4.05 -3.76 1.24
C ILE A 38 -3.91 -2.87 0.02
N ARG A 39 -5.03 -2.39 -0.51
CA ARG A 39 -4.99 -1.27 -1.44
C ARG A 39 -5.14 0.00 -0.61
N VAL A 40 -4.08 0.79 -0.57
CA VAL A 40 -4.06 2.07 0.12
C VAL A 40 -4.46 3.15 -0.87
N VAL A 41 -5.49 3.91 -0.53
CA VAL A 41 -6.00 5.00 -1.37
C VAL A 41 -5.67 6.31 -0.71
N LEU A 42 -4.92 7.15 -1.41
CA LEU A 42 -4.42 8.42 -0.86
C LEU A 42 -4.74 9.57 -1.80
N PRO A 43 -5.73 10.38 -1.46
CA PRO A 43 -5.91 11.66 -2.17
C PRO A 43 -4.68 12.53 -2.01
N ALA A 44 -4.43 13.41 -2.98
CA ALA A 44 -3.30 14.35 -2.95
C ALA A 44 -3.24 15.08 -1.61
N GLY A 45 -2.06 15.12 -1.00
CA GLY A 45 -1.82 15.76 0.29
C GLY A 45 -2.03 14.86 1.50
N LYS A 46 -2.64 13.69 1.32
CA LYS A 46 -2.87 12.76 2.43
C LYS A 46 -1.55 12.14 2.86
N GLU A 47 -1.36 12.07 4.17
CA GLU A 47 -0.18 11.44 4.78
C GLU A 47 -0.55 10.19 5.54
N LEU A 48 0.34 9.21 5.51
CA LEU A 48 0.37 8.12 6.48
C LEU A 48 1.59 8.35 7.36
N ARG A 49 1.34 8.49 8.65
CA ARG A 49 2.39 8.82 9.62
C ARG A 49 3.36 7.67 9.79
N GLN A 50 4.53 8.00 10.33
CA GLN A 50 5.58 7.04 10.60
C GLN A 50 5.06 5.87 11.42
N HIS A 51 5.30 4.68 10.95
CA HIS A 51 4.94 3.44 11.63
C HIS A 51 5.87 2.33 11.17
N ASP A 52 5.78 1.19 11.82
CA ASP A 52 6.52 0.00 11.42
C ASP A 52 5.60 -1.22 11.47
N THR A 53 6.05 -2.29 10.89
CA THR A 53 5.39 -3.59 10.97
C THR A 53 6.39 -4.64 11.40
N PRO A 54 5.95 -5.70 12.14
CA PRO A 54 6.89 -6.74 12.59
C PRO A 54 7.56 -7.50 11.44
N GLY A 55 6.85 -7.72 10.35
CA GLY A 55 7.36 -8.46 9.21
C GLY A 55 7.78 -7.56 8.06
N GLU A 56 8.26 -8.19 7.00
CA GLU A 56 8.62 -7.48 5.79
C GLU A 56 7.37 -6.99 5.08
N ILE A 57 7.52 -5.91 4.32
CA ILE A 57 6.45 -5.43 3.45
C ILE A 57 6.99 -5.11 2.07
N THR A 58 6.12 -5.19 1.07
CA THR A 58 6.39 -4.63 -0.24
C THR A 58 5.35 -3.57 -0.54
N VAL A 59 5.75 -2.56 -1.28
CA VAL A 59 4.89 -1.45 -1.68
C VAL A 59 5.01 -1.28 -3.18
N GLN A 60 3.88 -1.34 -3.88
CA GLN A 60 3.82 -1.08 -5.31
C GLN A 60 2.92 0.13 -5.56
N CYS A 61 3.43 1.11 -6.27
CA CYS A 61 2.61 2.25 -6.68
C CYS A 61 1.81 1.85 -7.92
N ILE A 62 0.48 1.89 -7.80
CA ILE A 62 -0.43 1.55 -8.90
C ILE A 62 -0.70 2.78 -9.77
N GLU A 63 -0.88 3.94 -9.14
CA GLU A 63 -1.19 5.19 -9.82
C GLU A 63 -0.81 6.37 -8.95
N GLY A 64 -0.58 7.52 -9.57
CA GLY A 64 -0.25 8.76 -8.86
C GLY A 64 1.23 8.90 -8.54
N GLU A 65 1.52 9.75 -7.56
CA GLU A 65 2.87 9.98 -7.08
C GLU A 65 2.86 10.07 -5.57
N VAL A 66 3.81 9.39 -4.94
CA VAL A 66 3.92 9.32 -3.48
C VAL A 66 5.36 9.57 -3.09
N GLU A 67 5.54 10.47 -2.12
CA GLU A 67 6.83 10.66 -1.47
C GLU A 67 6.91 9.68 -0.30
N PHE A 68 7.85 8.76 -0.37
CA PHE A 68 8.02 7.69 0.59
C PHE A 68 9.28 7.89 1.40
N HIS A 69 9.15 7.87 2.72
CA HIS A 69 10.27 8.03 3.64
C HIS A 69 10.53 6.74 4.39
N ALA A 70 11.76 6.25 4.31
CA ALA A 70 12.22 5.09 5.05
C ALA A 70 13.55 5.44 5.70
N GLY A 71 13.58 5.47 7.03
CA GLY A 71 14.74 5.98 7.76
C GLY A 71 15.02 7.42 7.39
N THR A 72 16.23 7.71 6.92
CA THR A 72 16.64 9.04 6.48
C THR A 72 16.47 9.26 4.98
N ALA A 73 16.08 8.21 4.24
CA ALA A 73 15.96 8.28 2.79
C ALA A 73 14.55 8.68 2.37
N ALA A 74 14.47 9.55 1.38
CA ALA A 74 13.22 9.91 0.74
C ALA A 74 13.24 9.39 -0.70
N ARG A 75 12.15 8.77 -1.14
CA ARG A 75 12.02 8.22 -2.48
C ARG A 75 10.71 8.69 -3.10
N LEU A 76 10.73 8.97 -4.38
CA LEU A 76 9.52 9.24 -5.14
C LEU A 76 9.06 7.93 -5.77
N LEU A 77 7.81 7.54 -5.50
CA LEU A 77 7.17 6.40 -6.14
C LEU A 77 6.17 6.90 -7.15
N GLN A 78 6.31 6.43 -8.38
CA GLN A 78 5.37 6.70 -9.47
C GLN A 78 4.73 5.39 -9.91
N ALA A 79 3.70 5.46 -10.73
CA ALA A 79 3.02 4.26 -11.23
C ALA A 79 4.01 3.24 -11.79
N GLY A 80 3.95 2.02 -11.32
CA GLY A 80 4.85 0.94 -11.70
C GLY A 80 6.06 0.76 -10.80
N ASP A 81 6.33 1.70 -9.90
CA ASP A 81 7.46 1.58 -8.97
C ASP A 81 7.12 0.63 -7.82
N PHE A 82 8.14 -0.02 -7.33
CA PHE A 82 8.02 -1.08 -6.34
C PHE A 82 9.20 -1.00 -5.36
N LEU A 83 8.92 -1.17 -4.06
CA LEU A 83 9.98 -1.24 -3.07
C LEU A 83 9.68 -2.28 -2.00
N HIS A 84 10.72 -2.65 -1.29
CA HIS A 84 10.67 -3.60 -0.18
C HIS A 84 11.23 -2.94 1.07
N LEU A 85 10.64 -3.24 2.21
CA LEU A 85 11.16 -2.82 3.52
C LEU A 85 11.43 -4.04 4.38
N GLU A 86 12.56 -3.98 5.08
CA GLU A 86 12.93 -4.99 6.07
C GLU A 86 11.95 -4.98 7.26
N PRO A 87 11.91 -6.07 8.06
CA PRO A 87 11.09 -6.09 9.26
C PRO A 87 11.38 -4.87 10.14
N ARG A 88 10.32 -4.28 10.69
CA ARG A 88 10.38 -3.16 11.62
C ARG A 88 10.99 -1.87 11.07
N ALA A 89 11.18 -1.77 9.76
CA ALA A 89 11.65 -0.53 9.16
C ALA A 89 10.58 0.54 9.30
N GLU A 90 10.93 1.63 9.98
CA GLU A 90 10.03 2.75 10.14
C GLU A 90 9.86 3.47 8.81
N HIS A 91 8.61 3.79 8.48
CA HIS A 91 8.32 4.47 7.23
C HIS A 91 7.10 5.37 7.36
N SER A 92 7.04 6.34 6.47
CA SER A 92 5.91 7.24 6.33
C SER A 92 5.77 7.60 4.86
N LEU A 93 4.63 8.15 4.50
CA LEU A 93 4.44 8.54 3.10
C LEU A 93 3.41 9.66 2.98
N ARG A 94 3.49 10.39 1.88
CA ARG A 94 2.55 11.44 1.55
C ARG A 94 2.27 11.42 0.06
N ALA A 95 1.00 11.48 -0.30
CA ALA A 95 0.61 11.55 -1.71
C ALA A 95 0.85 12.96 -2.25
N LEU A 96 1.58 13.05 -3.34
CA LEU A 96 1.80 14.31 -4.07
C LEU A 96 0.70 14.52 -5.10
N LYS A 97 0.15 13.41 -5.61
CA LYS A 97 -1.03 13.38 -6.49
C LYS A 97 -1.94 12.29 -5.96
N ASP A 98 -3.20 12.30 -6.36
CA ASP A 98 -4.11 11.20 -6.02
C ASP A 98 -3.45 9.88 -6.39
N ALA A 99 -3.33 8.98 -5.43
CA ALA A 99 -2.53 7.77 -5.58
C ALA A 99 -3.21 6.56 -5.00
N SER A 100 -2.89 5.40 -5.53
CA SER A 100 -3.18 4.13 -4.88
C SER A 100 -1.95 3.26 -4.89
N LEU A 101 -1.78 2.54 -3.78
CA LEU A 101 -0.64 1.64 -3.56
C LEU A 101 -1.16 0.25 -3.25
N LEU A 102 -0.40 -0.75 -3.66
CA LEU A 102 -0.64 -2.12 -3.24
C LEU A 102 0.44 -2.47 -2.22
N VAL A 103 0.03 -2.73 -0.99
CA VAL A 103 0.95 -3.03 0.11
C VAL A 103 0.72 -4.48 0.52
N THR A 104 1.78 -5.27 0.48
CA THR A 104 1.75 -6.66 0.95
C THR A 104 2.55 -6.74 2.24
N ILE A 105 1.90 -7.27 3.28
CA ILE A 105 2.46 -7.34 4.62
C ILE A 105 2.62 -8.80 5.03
N CYS A 106 3.84 -9.17 5.42
CA CYS A 106 4.11 -10.47 6.01
C CYS A 106 3.67 -10.43 7.47
N LEU A 107 2.76 -11.32 7.85
CA LEU A 107 2.20 -11.36 9.22
C LEU A 107 3.02 -12.23 10.16
N GLN A 108 3.87 -13.11 9.64
CA GLN A 108 4.74 -13.93 10.46
C GLN A 108 6.14 -13.36 10.41
N ALA A 109 6.54 -12.71 11.50
CA ALA A 109 7.93 -12.36 11.72
C ALA A 109 8.65 -13.67 12.01
N GLY A 110 9.59 -14.02 11.17
CA GLY A 110 10.32 -15.27 11.13
C GLY A 110 10.96 -15.73 12.38
#